data_cd01b818286703de65cfcf7d726ca069
#
_entry.id   cd01b818286703de65cfcf7d726ca069
#
_cell.length_a   1.000
_cell.length_b   1.000
_cell.length_c   1.000
_cell.angle_alpha   90.00
_cell.angle_beta   90.00
_cell.angle_gamma   90.00
#
_symmetry.space_group_name_H-M   'P 1'
#
loop_
_entity.id
_entity.type
_entity.pdbx_description
1 polymer ?
#
loop_
_entity_poly.entity_id
_entity_poly.type
_entity_poly.pdbx_seq_one_letter_code
_entity_poly.pdbx_strand_id
1 'polypeptide(L)'
;MPSKTEEYLALAQRTANGLTRYWESWTDYLTTASRLYKYPFADQLMIYAQRPDATACAEFDIWRNRMNRYVRRGSKGIALLDESSGFPRLHYVFDVSDTGVRRNSRDPEVWQLGPDLVQPVSEMLAATYGISGERVSQQLADVAGKLVADYWDNNSGDILAIVDGSLLMDYDEAGVEMQFKSAAAISVTYTLLERCGFEPDGYFDKDSFQAIYDFSTPATVTLT
;
A
#
# COMPACT_ATOMS: atom_id res chain seq x y z
N MET A 1 26.19 3.10 19.95
CA MET A 1 25.20 2.21 19.34
C MET A 1 24.06 3.10 18.85
N PRO A 2 23.52 2.87 17.65
CA PRO A 2 22.39 3.63 17.18
C PRO A 2 21.19 3.45 18.15
N SER A 3 20.35 4.47 18.24
CA SER A 3 19.09 4.37 18.98
C SER A 3 18.14 3.41 18.25
N LYS A 4 17.16 2.86 18.95
CA LYS A 4 16.11 2.04 18.29
C LYS A 4 15.42 2.79 17.16
N THR A 5 15.16 4.07 17.32
CA THR A 5 14.54 4.90 16.28
C THR A 5 15.44 4.97 15.03
N GLU A 6 16.75 5.17 15.19
CA GLU A 6 17.69 5.15 14.06
C GLU A 6 17.77 3.78 13.36
N GLU A 7 17.68 2.69 14.12
CA GLU A 7 17.63 1.34 13.57
C GLU A 7 16.38 1.12 12.69
N TYR A 8 15.22 1.59 13.14
CA TYR A 8 13.97 1.48 12.39
C TYR A 8 13.89 2.43 11.19
N LEU A 9 14.43 3.65 11.30
CA LEU A 9 14.61 4.55 10.15
C LEU A 9 15.50 3.91 9.08
N ALA A 10 16.63 3.32 9.49
CA ALA A 10 17.49 2.61 8.57
C ALA A 10 16.83 1.36 7.96
N LEU A 11 15.93 0.69 8.70
CA LEU A 11 15.14 -0.43 8.17
C LEU A 11 14.18 0.08 7.08
N ALA A 12 13.40 1.13 7.36
CA ALA A 12 12.47 1.73 6.40
C ALA A 12 13.19 2.12 5.10
N GLN A 13 14.34 2.80 5.23
CA GLN A 13 15.13 3.23 4.07
C GLN A 13 15.66 2.07 3.24
N ARG A 14 16.17 1.01 3.88
CA ARG A 14 16.65 -0.19 3.16
C ARG A 14 15.49 -0.90 2.46
N THR A 15 14.32 -0.98 3.10
CA THR A 15 13.15 -1.61 2.52
C THR A 15 12.66 -0.81 1.31
N ALA A 16 12.49 0.51 1.43
CA ALA A 16 12.13 1.37 0.31
C ALA A 16 13.10 1.23 -0.88
N ASN A 17 14.40 1.27 -0.63
CA ASN A 17 15.43 1.09 -1.67
C ASN A 17 15.41 -0.31 -2.33
N GLY A 18 14.77 -1.28 -1.71
CA GLY A 18 14.68 -2.66 -2.22
C GLY A 18 13.40 -2.94 -3.02
N LEU A 19 12.33 -2.16 -2.78
CA LEU A 19 11.00 -2.47 -3.30
C LEU A 19 10.92 -2.53 -4.82
N THR A 20 11.53 -1.55 -5.49
CA THR A 20 11.44 -1.42 -6.95
C THR A 20 12.61 -2.09 -7.70
N ARG A 21 13.45 -2.86 -7.01
CA ARG A 21 14.55 -3.61 -7.66
C ARG A 21 14.08 -4.85 -8.39
N TYR A 22 13.02 -5.47 -7.89
CA TYR A 22 12.42 -6.68 -8.44
C TYR A 22 10.91 -6.53 -8.36
N TRP A 23 10.22 -6.87 -9.44
CA TRP A 23 8.76 -6.76 -9.51
C TRP A 23 8.07 -7.63 -8.44
N GLU A 24 8.65 -8.79 -8.10
CA GLU A 24 8.16 -9.67 -7.03
C GLU A 24 8.17 -8.96 -5.66
N SER A 25 9.21 -8.20 -5.36
CA SER A 25 9.28 -7.43 -4.11
C SER A 25 8.22 -6.34 -4.06
N TRP A 26 7.92 -5.74 -5.22
CA TRP A 26 6.88 -4.73 -5.34
C TRP A 26 5.50 -5.33 -5.15
N THR A 27 5.18 -6.44 -5.82
CA THR A 27 3.89 -7.13 -5.69
C THR A 27 3.67 -7.71 -4.29
N ASP A 28 4.70 -8.25 -3.64
CA ASP A 28 4.64 -8.69 -2.24
C ASP A 28 4.27 -7.52 -1.30
N TYR A 29 4.87 -6.34 -1.53
CA TYR A 29 4.51 -5.13 -0.80
C TYR A 29 3.06 -4.72 -1.08
N LEU A 30 2.63 -4.65 -2.35
CA LEU A 30 1.26 -4.26 -2.73
C LEU A 30 0.22 -5.20 -2.11
N THR A 31 0.49 -6.51 -2.07
CA THR A 31 -0.35 -7.50 -1.39
C THR A 31 -0.51 -7.18 0.10
N THR A 32 0.57 -6.79 0.76
CA THR A 32 0.49 -6.35 2.17
C THR A 32 -0.25 -5.02 2.30
N ALA A 33 0.04 -4.04 1.44
CA ALA A 33 -0.57 -2.72 1.44
C ALA A 33 -2.09 -2.79 1.19
N SER A 34 -2.56 -3.69 0.34
CA SER A 34 -3.99 -3.90 0.05
C SER A 34 -4.81 -4.19 1.31
N ARG A 35 -4.23 -4.94 2.25
CA ARG A 35 -4.83 -5.27 3.55
C ARG A 35 -4.75 -4.11 4.55
N LEU A 36 -3.71 -3.27 4.41
CA LEU A 36 -3.36 -2.19 5.33
C LEU A 36 -3.76 -0.79 4.80
N TYR A 37 -4.71 -0.70 3.89
CA TYR A 37 -5.11 0.53 3.17
C TYR A 37 -5.43 1.75 4.06
N LYS A 38 -5.71 1.54 5.36
CA LYS A 38 -5.96 2.62 6.32
C LYS A 38 -4.68 3.25 6.88
N TYR A 39 -3.54 2.63 6.66
CA TYR A 39 -2.24 3.16 7.05
C TYR A 39 -1.66 4.00 5.93
N PRO A 40 -1.00 5.13 6.23
CA PRO A 40 -0.22 5.86 5.24
C PRO A 40 0.96 5.01 4.75
N PHE A 41 1.51 5.37 3.59
CA PHE A 41 2.61 4.62 2.94
C PHE A 41 3.77 4.31 3.89
N ALA A 42 4.24 5.29 4.66
CA ALA A 42 5.36 5.11 5.59
C ALA A 42 5.07 4.00 6.63
N ASP A 43 3.86 3.96 7.17
CA ASP A 43 3.45 2.94 8.13
C ASP A 43 3.27 1.57 7.45
N GLN A 44 2.67 1.53 6.24
CA GLN A 44 2.56 0.29 5.46
C GLN A 44 3.93 -0.31 5.19
N LEU A 45 4.90 0.53 4.78
CA LEU A 45 6.28 0.13 4.55
C LEU A 45 6.94 -0.44 5.82
N MET A 46 6.73 0.22 6.97
CA MET A 46 7.24 -0.23 8.25
C MET A 46 6.61 -1.55 8.70
N ILE A 47 5.30 -1.72 8.47
CA ILE A 47 4.63 -2.99 8.77
C ILE A 47 5.16 -4.09 7.85
N TYR A 48 5.22 -3.85 6.55
CA TYR A 48 5.75 -4.80 5.57
C TYR A 48 7.18 -5.23 5.91
N ALA A 49 8.06 -4.28 6.21
CA ALA A 49 9.45 -4.55 6.55
C ALA A 49 9.65 -5.46 7.78
N GLN A 50 8.70 -5.45 8.73
CA GLN A 50 8.76 -6.21 9.97
C GLN A 50 7.86 -7.44 9.95
N ARG A 51 6.78 -7.39 9.17
CA ARG A 51 5.74 -8.42 9.11
C ARG A 51 4.99 -8.39 7.78
N PRO A 52 5.54 -8.94 6.71
CA PRO A 52 4.92 -8.91 5.38
C PRO A 52 3.59 -9.69 5.32
N ASP A 53 3.36 -10.63 6.22
CA ASP A 53 2.13 -11.41 6.35
C ASP A 53 1.04 -10.75 7.22
N ALA A 54 1.25 -9.51 7.68
CA ALA A 54 0.27 -8.79 8.48
C ALA A 54 -1.07 -8.61 7.74
N THR A 55 -2.17 -8.82 8.46
CA THR A 55 -3.53 -8.75 7.89
C THR A 55 -4.38 -7.64 8.46
N ALA A 56 -4.32 -7.42 9.77
CA ALA A 56 -5.07 -6.38 10.44
C ALA A 56 -4.30 -5.89 11.67
N CYS A 57 -3.71 -4.73 11.58
CA CYS A 57 -2.91 -4.13 12.63
C CYS A 57 -3.69 -3.07 13.40
N ALA A 58 -3.45 -3.00 14.71
CA ALA A 58 -3.95 -1.93 15.55
C ALA A 58 -3.10 -1.81 16.83
N GLU A 59 -3.20 -0.65 17.49
CA GLU A 59 -2.60 -0.42 18.80
C GLU A 59 -3.20 -1.33 19.86
N PHE A 60 -2.41 -1.55 20.92
CA PHE A 60 -2.82 -2.39 22.06
C PHE A 60 -4.19 -2.01 22.64
N ASP A 61 -4.44 -0.71 22.78
CA ASP A 61 -5.70 -0.21 23.35
C ASP A 61 -6.91 -0.44 22.44
N ILE A 62 -6.73 -0.42 21.13
CA ILE A 62 -7.78 -0.75 20.17
C ILE A 62 -8.15 -2.23 20.31
N TRP A 63 -7.16 -3.11 20.34
CA TRP A 63 -7.40 -4.54 20.54
C TRP A 63 -8.14 -4.82 21.86
N ARG A 64 -7.68 -4.18 22.94
CA ARG A 64 -8.24 -4.39 24.28
C ARG A 64 -9.63 -3.78 24.42
N ASN A 65 -9.81 -2.51 24.05
CA ASN A 65 -10.98 -1.74 24.46
C ASN A 65 -12.10 -1.76 23.41
N ARG A 66 -11.76 -1.81 22.11
CA ARG A 66 -12.74 -1.82 21.02
C ARG A 66 -13.06 -3.21 20.52
N MET A 67 -12.02 -4.06 20.40
CA MET A 67 -12.17 -5.41 19.86
C MET A 67 -12.38 -6.47 20.96
N ASN A 68 -12.21 -6.11 22.23
CA ASN A 68 -12.27 -7.03 23.38
C ASN A 68 -11.36 -8.25 23.20
N ARG A 69 -10.18 -8.04 22.58
CA ARG A 69 -9.13 -9.04 22.39
C ARG A 69 -7.98 -8.76 23.35
N TYR A 70 -7.08 -9.70 23.53
CA TYR A 70 -5.85 -9.47 24.28
C TYR A 70 -4.63 -9.79 23.41
N VAL A 71 -3.60 -8.95 23.48
CA VAL A 71 -2.31 -9.27 22.88
C VAL A 71 -1.66 -10.40 23.68
N ARG A 72 -1.23 -11.45 23.00
CA ARG A 72 -0.61 -12.61 23.64
C ARG A 72 0.72 -12.24 24.27
N ARG A 73 1.01 -12.84 25.42
CA ARG A 73 2.29 -12.64 26.10
C ARG A 73 3.44 -13.12 25.20
N GLY A 74 4.45 -12.24 25.02
CA GLY A 74 5.60 -12.52 24.17
C GLY A 74 5.46 -12.09 22.72
N SER A 75 4.28 -11.60 22.30
CA SER A 75 4.13 -10.97 20.97
C SER A 75 5.05 -9.75 20.85
N LYS A 76 5.69 -9.61 19.70
CA LYS A 76 6.51 -8.43 19.38
C LYS A 76 5.63 -7.43 18.67
N GLY A 77 5.56 -6.21 19.22
CA GLY A 77 4.90 -5.10 18.52
C GLY A 77 5.68 -4.69 17.27
N ILE A 78 4.96 -4.36 16.23
CA ILE A 78 5.48 -3.76 15.01
C ILE A 78 5.70 -2.28 15.30
N ALA A 79 6.94 -1.80 15.16
CA ALA A 79 7.30 -0.42 15.43
C ALA A 79 6.91 0.47 14.25
N LEU A 80 6.20 1.55 14.53
CA LEU A 80 5.88 2.63 13.59
C LEU A 80 6.53 3.93 14.06
N LEU A 81 6.75 4.85 13.14
CA LEU A 81 7.36 6.15 13.41
C LEU A 81 6.26 7.21 13.53
N ASP A 82 6.22 7.91 14.65
CA ASP A 82 5.40 9.09 14.86
C ASP A 82 6.29 10.32 14.84
N GLU A 83 6.12 11.15 13.81
CA GLU A 83 6.85 12.41 13.62
C GLU A 83 6.02 13.63 14.00
N SER A 84 4.80 13.47 14.50
CA SER A 84 3.86 14.55 14.80
C SER A 84 4.37 15.54 15.86
N SER A 85 5.30 15.11 16.71
CA SER A 85 5.87 15.91 17.79
C SER A 85 7.16 16.67 17.45
N GLY A 86 7.60 16.65 16.16
CA GLY A 86 8.85 17.25 15.71
C GLY A 86 10.11 16.42 16.03
N PHE A 87 9.97 15.37 16.83
CA PHE A 87 11.01 14.38 17.06
C PHE A 87 10.45 12.98 16.81
N PRO A 88 11.12 12.15 15.99
CA PRO A 88 10.66 10.81 15.70
C PRO A 88 10.54 9.97 16.98
N ARG A 89 9.35 9.42 17.23
CA ARG A 89 9.07 8.50 18.32
C ARG A 89 8.56 7.19 17.79
N LEU A 90 8.81 6.11 18.52
CA LEU A 90 8.25 4.82 18.19
C LEU A 90 6.93 4.61 18.93
N HIS A 91 5.91 4.21 18.20
CA HIS A 91 4.73 3.57 18.75
C HIS A 91 4.59 2.17 18.19
N TYR A 92 3.73 1.35 18.76
CA TYR A 92 3.68 -0.07 18.42
C TYR A 92 2.24 -0.49 18.10
N VAL A 93 2.12 -1.21 16.98
CA VAL A 93 0.89 -1.92 16.62
C VAL A 93 1.11 -3.43 16.69
N PHE A 94 0.03 -4.18 16.77
CA PHE A 94 0.02 -5.62 16.80
C PHE A 94 -0.92 -6.13 15.71
N ASP A 95 -0.49 -7.17 15.00
CA ASP A 95 -1.37 -7.85 14.05
C ASP A 95 -2.42 -8.68 14.77
N VAL A 96 -3.56 -8.94 14.14
CA VAL A 96 -4.63 -9.78 14.69
C VAL A 96 -4.13 -11.17 15.11
N SER A 97 -3.15 -11.71 14.37
CA SER A 97 -2.53 -13.00 14.68
C SER A 97 -1.74 -13.01 16.00
N ASP A 98 -1.35 -11.84 16.53
CA ASP A 98 -0.74 -11.68 17.84
C ASP A 98 -1.76 -11.64 18.96
N THR A 99 -3.04 -11.64 18.64
CA THR A 99 -4.11 -11.48 19.64
C THR A 99 -4.84 -12.77 19.93
N GLY A 100 -5.41 -12.86 21.11
CA GLY A 100 -6.31 -13.93 21.52
C GLY A 100 -7.72 -13.39 21.78
N VAL A 101 -8.71 -14.29 21.65
CA VAL A 101 -10.13 -13.97 21.83
C VAL A 101 -10.54 -14.09 23.30
N ARG A 102 -11.49 -13.26 23.72
CA ARG A 102 -12.25 -13.36 24.98
C ARG A 102 -13.71 -13.63 24.64
N ARG A 103 -14.51 -13.90 25.66
CA ARG A 103 -15.97 -13.94 25.49
C ARG A 103 -16.45 -12.60 24.93
N ASN A 104 -17.19 -12.63 23.83
CA ASN A 104 -17.66 -11.44 23.08
C ASN A 104 -16.54 -10.61 22.43
N SER A 105 -15.41 -11.20 22.06
CA SER A 105 -14.43 -10.55 21.18
C SER A 105 -15.05 -10.27 19.82
N ARG A 106 -14.63 -9.16 19.21
CA ARG A 106 -14.91 -8.86 17.81
C ARG A 106 -13.74 -9.28 16.96
N ASP A 107 -14.03 -9.83 15.78
CA ASP A 107 -13.00 -10.06 14.77
C ASP A 107 -12.88 -8.82 13.89
N PRO A 108 -11.67 -8.48 13.43
CA PRO A 108 -11.51 -7.43 12.44
C PRO A 108 -12.20 -7.88 11.14
N GLU A 109 -13.08 -7.03 10.64
CA GLU A 109 -13.71 -7.26 9.34
C GLU A 109 -12.66 -6.96 8.25
N VAL A 110 -12.14 -8.00 7.64
CA VAL A 110 -11.37 -7.90 6.40
C VAL A 110 -12.38 -7.95 5.26
N TRP A 111 -12.64 -6.78 4.67
CA TRP A 111 -13.62 -6.69 3.59
C TRP A 111 -13.11 -7.43 2.34
N GLN A 112 -13.98 -8.17 1.71
CA GLN A 112 -13.79 -8.80 0.41
C GLN A 112 -15.04 -8.57 -0.44
N LEU A 113 -14.87 -8.54 -1.75
CA LEU A 113 -15.97 -8.41 -2.68
C LEU A 113 -16.74 -9.74 -2.78
N GLY A 114 -17.85 -9.85 -2.03
CA GLY A 114 -18.75 -11.00 -2.15
C GLY A 114 -19.56 -10.94 -3.45
N PRO A 115 -20.07 -12.10 -3.93
CA PRO A 115 -20.85 -12.16 -5.18
C PRO A 115 -22.07 -11.25 -5.20
N ASP A 116 -22.69 -11.02 -4.04
CA ASP A 116 -23.84 -10.12 -3.82
C ASP A 116 -23.46 -8.64 -3.93
N LEU A 117 -22.18 -8.29 -3.78
CA LEU A 117 -21.69 -6.92 -3.88
C LEU A 117 -21.13 -6.56 -5.25
N VAL A 118 -20.95 -7.54 -6.15
CA VAL A 118 -20.37 -7.30 -7.48
C VAL A 118 -21.19 -6.28 -8.27
N GLN A 119 -22.52 -6.49 -8.38
CA GLN A 119 -23.39 -5.59 -9.12
C GLN A 119 -23.49 -4.19 -8.47
N PRO A 120 -23.75 -4.05 -7.16
CA PRO A 120 -23.74 -2.75 -6.48
C PRO A 120 -22.42 -1.98 -6.63
N VAL A 121 -21.27 -2.66 -6.56
CA VAL A 121 -19.97 -2.03 -6.75
C VAL A 121 -19.80 -1.56 -8.20
N SER A 122 -20.13 -2.39 -9.19
CA SER A 122 -20.08 -2.01 -10.61
C SER A 122 -20.93 -0.78 -10.90
N GLU A 123 -22.16 -0.73 -10.39
CA GLU A 123 -23.07 0.42 -10.55
C GLU A 123 -22.52 1.67 -9.87
N MET A 124 -21.94 1.54 -8.68
CA MET A 124 -21.33 2.65 -7.97
C MET A 124 -20.11 3.19 -8.70
N LEU A 125 -19.24 2.33 -9.26
CA LEU A 125 -18.11 2.74 -10.07
C LEU A 125 -18.57 3.50 -11.33
N ALA A 126 -19.61 3.00 -12.01
CA ALA A 126 -20.19 3.67 -13.17
C ALA A 126 -20.77 5.04 -12.80
N ALA A 127 -21.51 5.14 -11.71
CA ALA A 127 -22.13 6.39 -11.26
C ALA A 127 -21.10 7.42 -10.81
N THR A 128 -20.02 6.98 -10.15
CA THR A 128 -19.03 7.88 -9.55
C THR A 128 -17.98 8.35 -10.57
N TYR A 129 -17.49 7.42 -11.39
CA TYR A 129 -16.38 7.67 -12.31
C TYR A 129 -16.77 7.74 -13.79
N GLY A 130 -18.01 7.40 -14.12
CA GLY A 130 -18.49 7.32 -15.51
C GLY A 130 -17.94 6.11 -16.27
N ILE A 131 -17.44 5.10 -15.56
CA ILE A 131 -16.76 3.93 -16.14
C ILE A 131 -17.70 2.72 -16.04
N SER A 132 -18.14 2.21 -17.19
CA SER A 132 -18.97 1.01 -17.31
C SER A 132 -18.18 -0.12 -17.96
N GLY A 133 -18.40 -1.37 -17.54
CA GLY A 133 -17.71 -2.52 -18.11
C GLY A 133 -18.46 -3.82 -17.79
N GLU A 134 -18.15 -4.87 -18.54
CA GLU A 134 -18.74 -6.20 -18.33
C GLU A 134 -18.20 -6.90 -17.07
N ARG A 135 -16.99 -6.54 -16.66
CA ARG A 135 -16.29 -7.14 -15.51
C ARG A 135 -15.81 -6.07 -14.54
N VAL A 136 -16.07 -6.26 -13.26
CA VAL A 136 -15.62 -5.34 -12.20
C VAL A 136 -14.09 -5.20 -12.19
N SER A 137 -13.35 -6.27 -12.47
CA SER A 137 -11.88 -6.20 -12.57
C SER A 137 -11.40 -5.21 -13.63
N GLN A 138 -12.06 -5.16 -14.79
CA GLN A 138 -11.75 -4.18 -15.82
C GLN A 138 -12.15 -2.77 -15.40
N GLN A 139 -13.33 -2.60 -14.79
CA GLN A 139 -13.75 -1.28 -14.27
C GLN A 139 -12.77 -0.74 -13.22
N LEU A 140 -12.23 -1.61 -12.34
CA LEU A 140 -11.23 -1.22 -11.35
C LEU A 140 -9.94 -0.73 -12.01
N ALA A 141 -9.48 -1.39 -13.08
CA ALA A 141 -8.32 -0.95 -13.85
C ALA A 141 -8.55 0.39 -14.54
N ASP A 142 -9.71 0.58 -15.16
CA ASP A 142 -10.09 1.82 -15.83
C ASP A 142 -10.23 2.98 -14.83
N VAL A 143 -10.77 2.73 -13.63
CA VAL A 143 -10.85 3.71 -12.54
C VAL A 143 -9.44 4.05 -12.04
N ALA A 144 -8.56 3.07 -11.87
CA ALA A 144 -7.17 3.32 -11.48
C ALA A 144 -6.46 4.23 -12.48
N GLY A 145 -6.59 3.93 -13.79
CA GLY A 145 -6.02 4.78 -14.84
C GLY A 145 -6.56 6.21 -14.80
N LYS A 146 -7.87 6.39 -14.60
CA LYS A 146 -8.47 7.72 -14.47
C LYS A 146 -7.95 8.47 -13.24
N LEU A 147 -7.92 7.82 -12.08
CA LEU A 147 -7.44 8.46 -10.84
C LEU A 147 -5.97 8.89 -10.95
N VAL A 148 -5.14 8.06 -11.59
CA VAL A 148 -3.73 8.37 -11.82
C VAL A 148 -3.55 9.52 -12.80
N ALA A 149 -4.36 9.58 -13.86
CA ALA A 149 -4.34 10.71 -14.78
C ALA A 149 -4.76 12.02 -14.08
N ASP A 150 -5.87 11.98 -13.35
CA ASP A 150 -6.35 13.12 -12.54
C ASP A 150 -5.30 13.56 -11.49
N TYR A 151 -4.56 12.60 -10.91
CA TYR A 151 -3.49 12.90 -9.95
C TYR A 151 -2.30 13.60 -10.63
N TRP A 152 -1.86 13.12 -11.79
CA TRP A 152 -0.81 13.77 -12.57
C TRP A 152 -1.18 15.21 -12.92
N ASP A 153 -2.37 15.42 -13.45
CA ASP A 153 -2.84 16.74 -13.87
C ASP A 153 -2.83 17.76 -12.72
N ASN A 154 -2.98 17.31 -11.49
CA ASN A 154 -3.00 18.16 -10.30
C ASN A 154 -1.66 18.26 -9.57
N ASN A 155 -0.71 17.33 -9.80
CA ASN A 155 0.50 17.21 -8.97
C ASN A 155 1.80 17.06 -9.81
N SER A 156 1.76 17.23 -11.13
CA SER A 156 2.93 17.01 -11.99
C SER A 156 4.16 17.81 -11.57
N GLY A 157 3.98 19.06 -11.12
CA GLY A 157 5.08 19.89 -10.63
C GLY A 157 5.80 19.30 -9.43
N ASP A 158 5.05 18.77 -8.47
CA ASP A 158 5.61 18.12 -7.26
C ASP A 158 6.29 16.79 -7.62
N ILE A 159 5.69 16.03 -8.54
CA ILE A 159 6.28 14.77 -9.05
C ILE A 159 7.62 15.05 -9.72
N LEU A 160 7.67 16.03 -10.64
CA LEU A 160 8.89 16.41 -11.35
C LEU A 160 9.97 16.93 -10.40
N ALA A 161 9.60 17.56 -9.28
CA ALA A 161 10.55 18.09 -8.31
C ALA A 161 11.31 16.99 -7.53
N ILE A 162 10.82 15.75 -7.50
CA ILE A 162 11.42 14.66 -6.70
C ILE A 162 12.07 13.55 -7.53
N VAL A 163 12.15 13.69 -8.86
CA VAL A 163 12.77 12.67 -9.73
C VAL A 163 14.29 12.64 -9.66
N ASP A 164 14.91 13.66 -9.09
CA ASP A 164 16.38 13.76 -8.97
C ASP A 164 16.97 12.53 -8.27
N GLY A 165 18.06 12.01 -8.84
CA GLY A 165 18.76 10.84 -8.33
C GLY A 165 18.11 9.50 -8.60
N SER A 166 16.91 9.48 -9.23
CA SER A 166 16.28 8.28 -9.76
C SER A 166 16.61 8.09 -11.24
N LEU A 167 16.24 6.95 -11.84
CA LEU A 167 16.39 6.75 -13.27
C LEU A 167 15.46 7.65 -14.09
N LEU A 168 14.41 8.19 -13.47
CA LEU A 168 13.49 9.14 -14.11
C LEU A 168 14.15 10.49 -14.50
N MET A 169 15.27 10.84 -13.87
CA MET A 169 15.99 12.10 -14.18
C MET A 169 16.49 12.18 -15.63
N ASP A 170 16.63 11.06 -16.31
CA ASP A 170 17.09 10.99 -17.70
C ASP A 170 15.95 11.17 -18.72
N TYR A 171 14.68 11.22 -18.26
CA TYR A 171 13.51 11.44 -19.13
C TYR A 171 13.14 12.93 -19.20
N ASP A 172 12.53 13.31 -20.31
CA ASP A 172 11.80 14.58 -20.39
C ASP A 172 10.46 14.48 -19.63
N GLU A 173 9.76 15.60 -19.49
CA GLU A 173 8.49 15.68 -18.77
C GLU A 173 7.46 14.66 -19.28
N ALA A 174 7.34 14.51 -20.61
CA ALA A 174 6.40 13.55 -21.20
C ALA A 174 6.80 12.10 -20.91
N GLY A 175 8.11 11.82 -20.86
CA GLY A 175 8.65 10.53 -20.47
C GLY A 175 8.38 10.22 -18.99
N VAL A 176 8.59 11.18 -18.08
CA VAL A 176 8.25 11.03 -16.67
C VAL A 176 6.76 10.79 -16.49
N GLU A 177 5.90 11.56 -17.19
CA GLU A 177 4.44 11.37 -17.18
C GLU A 177 4.06 9.95 -17.56
N MET A 178 4.62 9.43 -18.65
CA MET A 178 4.33 8.09 -19.15
C MET A 178 4.74 7.02 -18.14
N GLN A 179 5.95 7.12 -17.58
CA GLN A 179 6.44 6.16 -16.59
C GLN A 179 5.61 6.23 -15.30
N PHE A 180 5.30 7.44 -14.82
CA PHE A 180 4.46 7.62 -13.64
C PHE A 180 3.06 7.01 -13.84
N LYS A 181 2.38 7.36 -14.93
CA LYS A 181 1.02 6.84 -15.21
C LYS A 181 1.04 5.31 -15.36
N SER A 182 2.07 4.74 -15.97
CA SER A 182 2.21 3.29 -16.10
C SER A 182 2.42 2.63 -14.74
N ALA A 183 3.40 3.06 -13.96
CA ALA A 183 3.75 2.46 -12.68
C ALA A 183 2.62 2.60 -11.64
N ALA A 184 2.04 3.81 -11.53
CA ALA A 184 0.98 4.08 -10.56
C ALA A 184 -0.33 3.36 -10.93
N ALA A 185 -0.74 3.37 -12.21
CA ALA A 185 -1.98 2.72 -12.61
C ALA A 185 -1.94 1.20 -12.37
N ILE A 186 -0.81 0.55 -12.67
CA ILE A 186 -0.68 -0.88 -12.43
C ILE A 186 -0.65 -1.21 -10.93
N SER A 187 0.06 -0.40 -10.13
CA SER A 187 0.14 -0.59 -8.67
C SER A 187 -1.21 -0.42 -7.99
N VAL A 188 -1.97 0.63 -8.37
CA VAL A 188 -3.33 0.85 -7.86
C VAL A 188 -4.26 -0.28 -8.31
N THR A 189 -4.20 -0.69 -9.58
CA THR A 189 -5.03 -1.80 -10.09
C THR A 189 -4.73 -3.10 -9.34
N TYR A 190 -3.46 -3.47 -9.18
CA TYR A 190 -3.05 -4.65 -8.42
C TYR A 190 -3.61 -4.62 -7.00
N THR A 191 -3.42 -3.49 -6.30
CA THR A 191 -3.90 -3.30 -4.93
C THR A 191 -5.43 -3.43 -4.82
N LEU A 192 -6.18 -2.87 -5.78
CA LEU A 192 -7.64 -2.96 -5.82
C LEU A 192 -8.12 -4.38 -6.09
N LEU A 193 -7.46 -5.10 -7.00
CA LEU A 193 -7.80 -6.49 -7.30
C LEU A 193 -7.57 -7.39 -6.08
N GLU A 194 -6.37 -7.30 -5.45
CA GLU A 194 -6.07 -8.01 -4.21
C GLU A 194 -7.10 -7.74 -3.12
N ARG A 195 -7.43 -6.46 -2.93
CA ARG A 195 -8.41 -6.07 -1.91
C ARG A 195 -9.80 -6.60 -2.18
N CYS A 196 -10.20 -6.70 -3.45
CA CYS A 196 -11.48 -7.27 -3.86
C CYS A 196 -11.50 -8.81 -3.84
N GLY A 197 -10.37 -9.46 -3.56
CA GLY A 197 -10.26 -10.92 -3.53
C GLY A 197 -10.13 -11.55 -4.93
N PHE A 198 -9.71 -10.78 -5.93
CA PHE A 198 -9.26 -11.31 -7.20
C PHE A 198 -7.81 -11.79 -7.07
N GLU A 199 -7.39 -12.70 -7.94
CA GLU A 199 -5.99 -13.16 -8.02
C GLU A 199 -5.25 -12.32 -9.08
N PRO A 200 -4.46 -11.30 -8.69
CA PRO A 200 -3.82 -10.39 -9.65
C PRO A 200 -2.84 -11.09 -10.60
N ASP A 201 -2.19 -12.17 -10.16
CA ASP A 201 -1.26 -12.96 -10.98
C ASP A 201 -1.89 -13.49 -12.27
N GLY A 202 -3.21 -13.58 -12.34
CA GLY A 202 -3.94 -13.90 -13.57
C GLY A 202 -4.08 -12.73 -14.56
N TYR A 203 -3.73 -11.51 -14.13
CA TYR A 203 -3.89 -10.26 -14.90
C TYR A 203 -2.56 -9.63 -15.27
N PHE A 204 -1.50 -9.87 -14.51
CA PHE A 204 -0.21 -9.20 -14.62
C PHE A 204 0.94 -10.19 -14.66
N ASP A 205 1.97 -9.80 -15.37
CA ASP A 205 3.25 -10.51 -15.46
C ASP A 205 4.41 -9.53 -15.18
N LYS A 206 5.63 -10.01 -15.27
CA LYS A 206 6.83 -9.20 -15.09
C LYS A 206 6.87 -7.98 -15.99
N ASP A 207 6.45 -8.12 -17.25
CA ASP A 207 6.55 -7.04 -18.24
C ASP A 207 5.55 -5.91 -17.93
N SER A 208 4.47 -6.25 -17.23
CA SER A 208 3.49 -5.28 -16.74
C SER A 208 4.08 -4.28 -15.74
N PHE A 209 5.11 -4.66 -14.99
CA PHE A 209 5.74 -3.82 -13.94
C PHE A 209 7.04 -3.15 -14.39
N GLN A 210 7.33 -3.06 -15.70
CA GLN A 210 8.60 -2.49 -16.18
C GLN A 210 8.85 -1.06 -15.69
N ALA A 211 7.81 -0.24 -15.67
CA ALA A 211 7.92 1.18 -15.29
C ALA A 211 8.36 1.39 -13.82
N ILE A 212 8.11 0.45 -12.91
CA ILE A 212 8.48 0.62 -11.50
C ILE A 212 9.97 0.70 -11.26
N TYR A 213 10.79 0.11 -12.14
CA TYR A 213 12.24 0.10 -11.98
C TYR A 213 12.86 1.50 -12.06
N ASP A 214 12.19 2.44 -12.72
CA ASP A 214 12.64 3.82 -12.84
C ASP A 214 12.45 4.61 -11.54
N PHE A 215 11.55 4.16 -10.65
CA PHE A 215 11.29 4.73 -9.32
C PHE A 215 12.29 4.19 -8.30
N SER A 216 13.57 4.48 -8.49
CA SER A 216 14.69 3.82 -7.82
C SER A 216 15.14 4.47 -6.52
N THR A 217 14.48 5.55 -6.07
CA THR A 217 14.78 6.25 -4.81
C THR A 217 13.60 6.15 -3.83
N PRO A 218 13.84 6.24 -2.51
CA PRO A 218 12.75 6.26 -1.53
C PRO A 218 11.71 7.36 -1.78
N ALA A 219 12.13 8.52 -2.29
CA ALA A 219 11.24 9.62 -2.63
C ALA A 219 10.32 9.24 -3.80
N THR A 220 10.87 8.71 -4.88
CA THR A 220 10.07 8.32 -6.05
C THR A 220 9.18 7.10 -5.82
N VAL A 221 9.60 6.14 -4.99
CA VAL A 221 8.76 4.99 -4.58
C VAL A 221 7.44 5.43 -3.93
N THR A 222 7.41 6.59 -3.26
CA THR A 222 6.17 7.12 -2.66
C THR A 222 5.12 7.54 -3.69
N LEU A 223 5.50 7.65 -4.96
CA LEU A 223 4.61 8.06 -6.05
C LEU A 223 3.87 6.90 -6.71
N THR A 224 4.37 5.68 -6.54
CA THR A 224 3.85 4.46 -7.20
C THR A 224 2.98 3.63 -6.30
#